data_1b2f61544644581520e40b28567d5edf
#
_entry.id   1b2f61544644581520e40b28567d5edf
#
_cell.length_a   1.000
_cell.length_b   1.000
_cell.length_c   1.000
_cell.angle_alpha   90.00
_cell.angle_beta   90.00
_cell.angle_gamma   90.00
#
_symmetry.space_group_name_H-M   'P 1'
#
loop_
_entity.id
_entity.type
_entity.pdbx_description
1 polymer ?
#
loop_
_entity_poly.entity_id
_entity_poly.type
_entity_poly.pdbx_seq_one_letter_code
_entity_poly.pdbx_strand_id
1 'polypeptide(L)'
;MKLRHLALIGSLFPFLLAIVLFFGVLISAEDDDGGGGSSSWVTGMNLSAEVLKHQPMVEKYAKEYGISEYVPYLLAIIQVESGGTAEDVMQSSESMGLPPNSLDTESSIKQGCKYFASLLSSAENQGIEDINVVVQSYNYGGGYIGYVAKNGKKHSFTLAENFARDKSGGTKVTYTNPIAVARNGGWRYGYGNM
;
A
#
# COMPACT_ATOMS: atom_id res chain seq x y z
N MET A 1 -45.15 -12.78 -6.13
CA MET A 1 -43.96 -13.06 -6.96
C MET A 1 -43.24 -11.75 -7.19
N LYS A 2 -42.16 -11.46 -6.42
CA LYS A 2 -41.43 -10.19 -6.48
C LYS A 2 -40.01 -10.52 -6.92
N LEU A 3 -39.65 -10.13 -8.14
CA LEU A 3 -38.28 -10.17 -8.64
C LEU A 3 -37.46 -9.12 -7.91
N ARG A 4 -36.41 -9.54 -7.25
CA ARG A 4 -35.37 -8.64 -6.73
C ARG A 4 -34.28 -8.53 -7.80
N HIS A 5 -34.14 -7.37 -8.36
CA HIS A 5 -33.01 -7.03 -9.23
C HIS A 5 -31.76 -6.89 -8.35
N LEU A 6 -30.83 -7.80 -8.52
CA LEU A 6 -29.49 -7.71 -7.99
C LEU A 6 -28.66 -6.90 -8.99
N ALA A 7 -28.35 -5.66 -8.64
CA ALA A 7 -27.44 -4.85 -9.44
C ALA A 7 -26.01 -5.31 -9.18
N LEU A 8 -25.39 -5.90 -10.20
CA LEU A 8 -23.94 -6.10 -10.26
C LEU A 8 -23.28 -4.74 -10.53
N ILE A 9 -22.67 -4.17 -9.53
CA ILE A 9 -21.74 -3.07 -9.72
C ILE A 9 -20.36 -3.69 -9.91
N GLY A 10 -19.97 -3.85 -11.17
CA GLY A 10 -18.61 -4.22 -11.54
C GLY A 10 -17.70 -3.02 -11.40
N SER A 11 -16.83 -3.01 -10.39
CA SER A 11 -15.76 -2.04 -10.28
C SER A 11 -14.58 -2.49 -11.12
N LEU A 12 -14.31 -1.74 -12.19
CA LEU A 12 -13.11 -1.84 -13.03
C LEU A 12 -11.98 -1.05 -12.37
N PHE A 13 -11.04 -1.73 -11.70
CA PHE A 13 -9.73 -1.14 -11.45
C PHE A 13 -8.63 -2.22 -11.48
N PRO A 14 -7.71 -2.16 -12.46
CA PRO A 14 -6.63 -3.13 -12.57
C PRO A 14 -5.26 -2.55 -12.22
N PHE A 15 -5.04 -1.92 -11.06
CA PHE A 15 -3.73 -1.35 -10.79
C PHE A 15 -3.29 -1.51 -9.32
N LEU A 16 -2.87 -2.69 -8.90
CA LEU A 16 -2.14 -2.72 -7.62
C LEU A 16 -1.54 -4.09 -7.29
N LEU A 17 -0.32 -4.35 -7.69
CA LEU A 17 0.55 -5.34 -7.02
C LEU A 17 2.03 -5.24 -7.46
N ALA A 18 2.56 -4.06 -7.63
CA ALA A 18 3.98 -3.89 -7.97
C ALA A 18 4.88 -3.61 -6.75
N ILE A 19 4.33 -3.30 -5.58
CA ILE A 19 5.12 -2.81 -4.45
C ILE A 19 5.98 -3.89 -3.79
N VAL A 20 5.52 -5.13 -3.68
CA VAL A 20 6.14 -6.12 -2.78
C VAL A 20 7.49 -6.63 -3.25
N LEU A 21 7.88 -6.47 -4.52
CA LEU A 21 9.15 -6.99 -5.03
C LEU A 21 10.25 -5.96 -5.21
N PHE A 22 9.98 -4.66 -5.07
CA PHE A 22 11.02 -3.65 -5.23
C PHE A 22 11.83 -3.42 -3.95
N PHE A 23 11.34 -3.82 -2.79
CA PHE A 23 12.01 -3.59 -1.51
C PHE A 23 13.00 -4.67 -1.07
N GLY A 24 13.12 -5.76 -1.80
CA GLY A 24 14.02 -6.86 -1.43
C GLY A 24 15.51 -6.63 -1.71
N VAL A 25 15.93 -5.50 -2.29
CA VAL A 25 17.30 -5.33 -2.81
C VAL A 25 18.11 -4.21 -2.15
N LEU A 26 17.54 -3.37 -1.30
CA LEU A 26 18.27 -2.19 -0.83
C LEU A 26 18.13 -1.91 0.67
N ILE A 27 18.51 -2.85 1.53
CA ILE A 27 19.00 -2.50 2.86
C ILE A 27 20.29 -3.26 3.11
N SER A 28 21.37 -2.74 2.54
CA SER A 28 22.70 -2.85 3.14
C SER A 28 22.94 -1.47 3.74
N ALA A 29 22.61 -1.31 5.01
CA ALA A 29 22.98 -0.13 5.75
C ALA A 29 24.47 -0.21 6.05
N GLU A 30 25.24 0.67 5.47
CA GLU A 30 26.48 1.13 6.09
C GLU A 30 26.16 2.38 6.89
N ASP A 31 26.49 2.34 8.17
CA ASP A 31 26.42 3.48 9.07
C ASP A 31 27.33 4.59 8.52
N ASP A 32 26.77 5.75 8.22
CA ASP A 32 27.55 7.00 8.18
C ASP A 32 26.76 8.14 8.82
N ASP A 33 27.39 8.75 9.78
CA ASP A 33 26.91 9.80 10.67
C ASP A 33 26.96 11.14 9.93
N GLY A 34 25.83 11.90 9.90
CA GLY A 34 25.94 13.32 9.54
C GLY A 34 24.90 13.88 8.57
N GLY A 35 23.88 14.48 9.14
CA GLY A 35 23.23 15.72 8.68
C GLY A 35 22.83 15.90 7.22
N GLY A 36 21.51 15.86 6.97
CA GLY A 36 20.92 16.59 5.86
C GLY A 36 20.92 15.91 4.49
N GLY A 37 19.78 15.28 4.10
CA GLY A 37 19.68 14.84 2.74
C GLY A 37 18.55 13.86 2.44
N SER A 38 17.34 14.38 2.39
CA SER A 38 16.15 13.65 1.92
C SER A 38 16.24 13.12 0.47
N SER A 39 17.29 13.43 -0.29
CA SER A 39 17.40 13.14 -1.72
C SER A 39 18.10 11.83 -2.08
N SER A 40 18.84 11.21 -1.17
CA SER A 40 19.64 10.01 -1.47
C SER A 40 18.81 8.73 -1.60
N TRP A 41 17.74 8.61 -0.86
CA TRP A 41 16.89 7.41 -0.83
C TRP A 41 15.98 7.26 -2.06
N VAL A 42 15.62 8.38 -2.67
CA VAL A 42 14.73 8.46 -3.84
C VAL A 42 15.44 8.00 -5.12
N THR A 43 16.77 8.12 -5.18
CA THR A 43 17.57 7.84 -6.39
C THR A 43 17.61 6.36 -6.76
N GLY A 44 17.33 5.45 -5.84
CA GLY A 44 17.27 3.99 -6.11
C GLY A 44 15.87 3.48 -6.46
N MET A 45 14.84 4.29 -6.25
CA MET A 45 13.45 3.95 -6.53
C MET A 45 13.08 4.54 -7.88
N ASN A 46 12.71 3.72 -8.83
CA ASN A 46 12.33 4.15 -10.18
C ASN A 46 10.93 4.83 -10.15
N LEU A 47 10.83 5.95 -9.42
CA LEU A 47 9.60 6.74 -9.27
C LEU A 47 9.42 7.68 -10.46
N SER A 48 8.20 7.80 -10.95
CA SER A 48 7.87 8.73 -12.04
C SER A 48 7.96 10.20 -11.59
N ALA A 49 8.16 11.11 -12.54
CA ALA A 49 8.12 12.54 -12.28
C ALA A 49 6.76 12.97 -11.69
N GLU A 50 5.68 12.31 -12.11
CA GLU A 50 4.33 12.55 -11.60
C GLU A 50 4.19 12.21 -10.11
N VAL A 51 4.90 11.22 -9.62
CA VAL A 51 4.96 10.90 -8.18
C VAL A 51 5.83 11.90 -7.44
N LEU A 52 7.01 12.20 -7.98
CA LEU A 52 7.99 13.08 -7.32
C LEU A 52 7.47 14.50 -7.12
N LYS A 53 6.59 15.01 -7.96
CA LYS A 53 5.96 16.34 -7.75
C LYS A 53 5.17 16.41 -6.43
N HIS A 54 4.73 15.28 -5.87
CA HIS A 54 3.99 15.24 -4.60
C HIS A 54 4.92 15.16 -3.38
N GLN A 55 6.22 14.91 -3.57
CA GLN A 55 7.16 14.73 -2.46
C GLN A 55 7.12 15.84 -1.40
N PRO A 56 7.11 17.14 -1.73
CA PRO A 56 7.07 18.20 -0.70
C PRO A 56 5.83 18.12 0.19
N MET A 57 4.70 17.72 -0.39
CA MET A 57 3.44 17.56 0.35
C MET A 57 3.44 16.30 1.22
N VAL A 58 4.02 15.20 0.72
CA VAL A 58 4.22 13.97 1.49
C VAL A 58 5.14 14.23 2.68
N GLU A 59 6.27 14.94 2.49
CA GLU A 59 7.19 15.33 3.57
C GLU A 59 6.50 16.19 4.64
N LYS A 60 5.66 17.15 4.22
CA LYS A 60 4.88 17.99 5.13
C LYS A 60 4.00 17.14 6.05
N TYR A 61 3.22 16.24 5.48
CA TYR A 61 2.28 15.44 6.27
C TYR A 61 2.95 14.27 6.98
N ALA A 62 3.99 13.68 6.43
CA ALA A 62 4.81 12.69 7.13
C ALA A 62 5.42 13.28 8.41
N LYS A 63 5.90 14.53 8.35
CA LYS A 63 6.39 15.25 9.53
C LYS A 63 5.26 15.54 10.53
N GLU A 64 4.08 15.96 10.05
CA GLU A 64 2.91 16.21 10.91
C GLU A 64 2.52 14.96 11.74
N TYR A 65 2.61 13.78 11.14
CA TYR A 65 2.25 12.51 11.78
C TYR A 65 3.44 11.75 12.40
N GLY A 66 4.66 12.34 12.42
CA GLY A 66 5.84 11.74 13.05
C GLY A 66 6.41 10.53 12.31
N ILE A 67 6.21 10.48 10.99
CA ILE A 67 6.62 9.35 10.13
C ILE A 67 7.54 9.80 8.98
N SER A 68 8.39 10.81 9.22
CA SER A 68 9.27 11.38 8.19
C SER A 68 10.21 10.37 7.55
N GLU A 69 10.67 9.39 8.29
CA GLU A 69 11.55 8.32 7.81
C GLU A 69 10.86 7.39 6.77
N TYR A 70 9.52 7.40 6.73
CA TYR A 70 8.75 6.57 5.82
C TYR A 70 8.33 7.28 4.51
N VAL A 71 8.81 8.49 4.25
CA VAL A 71 8.54 9.22 3.00
C VAL A 71 8.79 8.37 1.74
N PRO A 72 9.89 7.60 1.64
CA PRO A 72 10.10 6.73 0.49
C PRO A 72 8.98 5.70 0.27
N TYR A 73 8.46 5.12 1.35
CA TYR A 73 7.34 4.15 1.28
C TYR A 73 6.04 4.83 0.86
N LEU A 74 5.78 6.04 1.36
CA LEU A 74 4.59 6.81 1.00
C LEU A 74 4.60 7.20 -0.49
N LEU A 75 5.76 7.59 -1.03
CA LEU A 75 5.92 7.86 -2.46
C LEU A 75 5.75 6.59 -3.31
N ALA A 76 6.26 5.45 -2.84
CA ALA A 76 6.05 4.17 -3.50
C ALA A 76 4.57 3.76 -3.49
N ILE A 77 3.83 4.06 -2.43
CA ILE A 77 2.38 3.87 -2.37
C ILE A 77 1.71 4.73 -3.45
N ILE A 78 2.02 6.02 -3.55
CA ILE A 78 1.49 6.89 -4.62
C ILE A 78 1.79 6.31 -6.02
N GLN A 79 3.03 5.81 -6.23
CA GLN A 79 3.41 5.21 -7.52
C GLN A 79 2.49 4.06 -7.91
N VAL A 80 2.09 3.26 -6.94
CA VAL A 80 1.29 2.06 -7.19
C VAL A 80 -0.20 2.38 -7.22
N GLU A 81 -0.69 3.25 -6.34
CA GLU A 81 -2.11 3.57 -6.24
C GLU A 81 -2.61 4.36 -7.46
N SER A 82 -1.79 5.28 -7.98
CA SER A 82 -2.26 6.19 -9.04
C SER A 82 -1.19 6.58 -10.05
N GLY A 83 0.06 6.18 -9.85
CA GLY A 83 1.18 6.73 -10.62
C GLY A 83 1.36 8.24 -10.44
N GLY A 84 0.75 8.83 -9.41
CA GLY A 84 0.78 10.26 -9.12
C GLY A 84 -0.17 11.12 -9.97
N THR A 85 -1.09 10.52 -10.73
CA THR A 85 -1.93 11.22 -11.71
C THR A 85 -3.40 11.40 -11.31
N ALA A 86 -3.93 10.60 -10.38
CA ALA A 86 -5.29 10.76 -9.86
C ALA A 86 -5.39 11.94 -8.89
N GLU A 87 -6.58 12.45 -8.63
CA GLU A 87 -6.82 13.41 -7.55
C GLU A 87 -6.63 12.75 -6.18
N ASP A 88 -7.23 11.60 -5.96
CA ASP A 88 -6.97 10.77 -4.77
C ASP A 88 -5.70 9.92 -5.01
N VAL A 89 -4.55 10.60 -4.98
CA VAL A 89 -3.25 10.03 -5.38
C VAL A 89 -2.80 8.84 -4.53
N MET A 90 -3.23 8.76 -3.28
CA MET A 90 -2.94 7.66 -2.36
C MET A 90 -4.08 6.66 -2.23
N GLN A 91 -5.18 6.84 -2.97
CA GLN A 91 -6.42 6.05 -2.88
C GLN A 91 -6.89 5.89 -1.42
N SER A 92 -6.79 6.96 -0.65
CA SER A 92 -6.96 6.94 0.79
C SER A 92 -8.41 7.19 1.25
N SER A 93 -9.31 7.57 0.34
CA SER A 93 -10.75 7.80 0.62
C SER A 93 -11.42 6.59 1.27
N GLU A 94 -11.09 5.38 0.83
CA GLU A 94 -11.67 4.15 1.38
C GLU A 94 -11.30 3.93 2.86
N SER A 95 -10.13 4.41 3.31
CA SER A 95 -9.73 4.36 4.72
C SER A 95 -10.62 5.21 5.64
N MET A 96 -11.40 6.12 5.06
CA MET A 96 -12.39 6.95 5.73
C MET A 96 -13.83 6.43 5.56
N GLY A 97 -14.01 5.31 4.85
CA GLY A 97 -15.32 4.79 4.48
C GLY A 97 -16.02 5.62 3.39
N LEU A 98 -15.26 6.42 2.64
CA LEU A 98 -15.76 7.19 1.52
C LEU A 98 -15.69 6.39 0.22
N PRO A 99 -16.44 6.75 -0.82
CA PRO A 99 -16.29 6.15 -2.14
C PRO A 99 -14.86 6.32 -2.69
N PRO A 100 -14.34 5.38 -3.50
CA PRO A 100 -13.05 5.51 -4.15
C PRO A 100 -12.93 6.82 -4.95
N ASN A 101 -11.73 7.41 -4.98
CA ASN A 101 -11.43 8.64 -5.72
C ASN A 101 -12.27 9.87 -5.30
N SER A 102 -12.67 9.97 -4.03
CA SER A 102 -13.50 11.09 -3.55
C SER A 102 -12.72 12.17 -2.82
N LEU A 103 -11.40 12.05 -2.71
CA LEU A 103 -10.54 13.07 -2.11
C LEU A 103 -9.76 13.84 -3.19
N ASP A 104 -9.53 15.12 -2.93
CA ASP A 104 -8.52 15.91 -3.64
C ASP A 104 -7.11 15.48 -3.23
N THR A 105 -6.10 15.93 -3.98
CA THR A 105 -4.70 15.52 -3.81
C THR A 105 -4.17 15.81 -2.40
N GLU A 106 -4.45 16.99 -1.84
CA GLU A 106 -3.94 17.34 -0.51
C GLU A 106 -4.63 16.50 0.57
N SER A 107 -5.94 16.36 0.50
CA SER A 107 -6.72 15.54 1.42
C SER A 107 -6.32 14.07 1.35
N SER A 108 -6.05 13.58 0.13
CA SER A 108 -5.57 12.21 -0.10
C SER A 108 -4.21 11.96 0.56
N ILE A 109 -3.24 12.83 0.34
CA ILE A 109 -1.90 12.69 0.93
C ILE A 109 -1.96 12.80 2.45
N LYS A 110 -2.71 13.78 2.97
CA LYS A 110 -2.90 13.93 4.41
C LYS A 110 -3.50 12.69 5.04
N GLN A 111 -4.59 12.18 4.47
CA GLN A 111 -5.27 10.97 4.97
C GLN A 111 -4.40 9.73 4.80
N GLY A 112 -3.71 9.57 3.68
CA GLY A 112 -2.80 8.46 3.44
C GLY A 112 -1.66 8.39 4.45
N CYS A 113 -1.02 9.54 4.76
CA CYS A 113 0.00 9.63 5.81
C CYS A 113 -0.57 9.28 7.19
N LYS A 114 -1.75 9.83 7.53
CA LYS A 114 -2.43 9.51 8.79
C LYS A 114 -2.75 8.03 8.93
N TYR A 115 -3.27 7.43 7.86
CA TYR A 115 -3.60 6.00 7.84
C TYR A 115 -2.34 5.14 7.98
N PHE A 116 -1.27 5.47 7.25
CA PHE A 116 0.01 4.77 7.37
C PHE A 116 0.57 4.84 8.80
N ALA A 117 0.54 6.03 9.43
CA ALA A 117 0.95 6.20 10.83
C ALA A 117 0.14 5.31 11.79
N SER A 118 -1.17 5.19 11.54
CA SER A 118 -2.03 4.31 12.36
C SER A 118 -1.69 2.82 12.20
N LEU A 119 -1.31 2.41 11.00
CA LEU A 119 -0.85 1.04 10.72
C LEU A 119 0.49 0.74 11.37
N LEU A 120 1.44 1.71 11.34
CA LEU A 120 2.72 1.60 12.07
C LEU A 120 2.47 1.37 13.55
N SER A 121 1.71 2.25 14.18
CA SER A 121 1.37 2.11 15.60
C SER A 121 0.68 0.77 15.92
N SER A 122 -0.20 0.30 15.04
CA SER A 122 -0.85 -1.00 15.20
C SER A 122 0.14 -2.17 15.11
N ALA A 123 1.13 -2.09 14.22
CA ALA A 123 2.19 -3.09 14.08
C ALA A 123 3.10 -3.11 15.32
N GLU A 124 3.56 -1.95 15.76
CA GLU A 124 4.37 -1.79 16.97
C GLU A 124 3.68 -2.36 18.21
N ASN A 125 2.41 -2.05 18.41
CA ASN A 125 1.61 -2.57 19.54
C ASN A 125 1.49 -4.10 19.54
N GLN A 126 1.72 -4.76 18.40
CA GLN A 126 1.73 -6.22 18.26
C GLN A 126 3.15 -6.79 18.21
N GLY A 127 4.18 -5.94 18.41
CA GLY A 127 5.59 -6.32 18.38
C GLY A 127 6.02 -6.80 16.99
N ILE A 128 5.56 -6.14 15.95
CA ILE A 128 5.93 -6.37 14.55
C ILE A 128 6.84 -5.22 14.11
N GLU A 129 8.06 -5.55 13.73
CA GLU A 129 9.09 -4.62 13.26
C GLU A 129 9.20 -4.61 11.72
N ASP A 130 8.64 -5.61 11.05
CA ASP A 130 8.73 -5.76 9.60
C ASP A 130 7.83 -4.73 8.88
N ILE A 131 8.45 -3.71 8.30
CA ILE A 131 7.76 -2.64 7.56
C ILE A 131 6.92 -3.17 6.39
N ASN A 132 7.28 -4.32 5.80
CA ASN A 132 6.50 -4.91 4.71
C ASN A 132 5.10 -5.30 5.18
N VAL A 133 4.91 -5.59 6.48
CA VAL A 133 3.59 -5.84 7.07
C VAL A 133 2.74 -4.58 7.01
N VAL A 134 3.31 -3.41 7.31
CA VAL A 134 2.61 -2.12 7.28
C VAL A 134 2.26 -1.74 5.84
N VAL A 135 3.23 -1.85 4.93
CA VAL A 135 3.03 -1.54 3.50
C VAL A 135 1.93 -2.44 2.91
N GLN A 136 1.98 -3.76 3.19
CA GLN A 136 0.93 -4.67 2.71
C GLN A 136 -0.43 -4.38 3.38
N SER A 137 -0.42 -3.93 4.62
CA SER A 137 -1.65 -3.55 5.34
C SER A 137 -2.28 -2.28 4.82
N TYR A 138 -1.52 -1.39 4.19
CA TYR A 138 -2.09 -0.24 3.50
C TYR A 138 -3.09 -0.69 2.42
N ASN A 139 -2.75 -1.73 1.69
CA ASN A 139 -3.59 -2.34 0.67
C ASN A 139 -4.67 -3.30 1.23
N TYR A 140 -4.30 -4.13 2.21
CA TYR A 140 -5.19 -5.19 2.75
C TYR A 140 -6.04 -4.75 3.93
N GLY A 141 -5.85 -3.52 4.41
CA GLY A 141 -6.42 -3.04 5.65
C GLY A 141 -5.70 -3.58 6.89
N GLY A 142 -5.92 -2.90 8.04
CA GLY A 142 -5.25 -3.22 9.31
C GLY A 142 -5.49 -4.64 9.84
N GLY A 143 -6.48 -5.36 9.32
CA GLY A 143 -6.71 -6.76 9.66
C GLY A 143 -5.55 -7.69 9.30
N TYR A 144 -4.72 -7.32 8.32
CA TYR A 144 -3.53 -8.06 7.94
C TYR A 144 -2.47 -8.05 9.05
N ILE A 145 -2.31 -6.94 9.79
CA ILE A 145 -1.40 -6.84 10.93
C ILE A 145 -1.74 -7.92 11.98
N GLY A 146 -3.03 -8.01 12.36
CA GLY A 146 -3.48 -9.00 13.32
C GLY A 146 -3.33 -10.46 12.84
N TYR A 147 -3.42 -10.68 11.52
CA TYR A 147 -3.18 -11.98 10.91
C TYR A 147 -1.68 -12.35 10.98
N VAL A 148 -0.80 -11.44 10.63
CA VAL A 148 0.66 -11.64 10.68
C VAL A 148 1.16 -11.82 12.11
N ALA A 149 0.60 -11.09 13.08
CA ALA A 149 0.94 -11.24 14.50
C ALA A 149 0.78 -12.68 15.00
N LYS A 150 -0.23 -13.38 14.49
CA LYS A 150 -0.53 -14.80 14.83
C LYS A 150 0.28 -15.80 14.02
N ASN A 151 0.97 -15.36 12.96
CA ASN A 151 1.65 -16.20 11.99
C ASN A 151 3.14 -15.87 11.84
N GLY A 152 3.82 -15.55 12.94
CA GLY A 152 5.28 -15.40 12.98
C GLY A 152 5.80 -13.97 12.86
N LYS A 153 4.93 -12.95 12.85
CA LYS A 153 5.27 -11.53 12.91
C LYS A 153 6.15 -11.00 11.76
N LYS A 154 6.21 -11.73 10.65
CA LYS A 154 6.94 -11.34 9.45
C LYS A 154 6.07 -11.48 8.22
N HIS A 155 6.23 -10.54 7.30
CA HIS A 155 5.59 -10.63 5.99
C HIS A 155 6.23 -11.73 5.16
N SER A 156 5.40 -12.42 4.38
CA SER A 156 5.83 -13.22 3.24
C SER A 156 4.75 -13.21 2.18
N PHE A 157 5.16 -13.42 0.94
CA PHE A 157 4.20 -13.48 -0.17
C PHE A 157 3.14 -14.58 0.07
N THR A 158 3.59 -15.75 0.54
CA THR A 158 2.67 -16.86 0.86
C THR A 158 1.67 -16.50 1.96
N LEU A 159 2.11 -15.75 2.98
CA LEU A 159 1.24 -15.31 4.07
C LEU A 159 0.20 -14.30 3.57
N ALA A 160 0.62 -13.34 2.73
CA ALA A 160 -0.26 -12.37 2.10
C ALA A 160 -1.29 -13.06 1.18
N GLU A 161 -0.86 -14.02 0.38
CA GLU A 161 -1.73 -14.79 -0.50
C GLU A 161 -2.75 -15.63 0.29
N ASN A 162 -2.33 -16.26 1.38
CA ASN A 162 -3.24 -16.99 2.28
C ASN A 162 -4.29 -16.08 2.91
N PHE A 163 -3.88 -14.89 3.37
CA PHE A 163 -4.82 -13.91 3.90
C PHE A 163 -5.84 -13.47 2.84
N ALA A 164 -5.38 -13.15 1.64
CA ALA A 164 -6.27 -12.77 0.52
C ALA A 164 -7.22 -13.91 0.15
N ARG A 165 -6.74 -15.16 0.13
CA ARG A 165 -7.59 -16.34 -0.09
C ARG A 165 -8.68 -16.45 0.96
N ASP A 166 -8.32 -16.34 2.23
CA ASP A 166 -9.27 -16.50 3.33
C ASP A 166 -10.33 -15.38 3.31
N LYS A 167 -9.90 -14.14 2.98
CA LYS A 167 -10.80 -12.98 2.89
C LYS A 167 -11.71 -13.01 1.68
N SER A 168 -11.26 -13.55 0.55
CA SER A 168 -12.04 -13.67 -0.69
C SER A 168 -12.94 -14.92 -0.74
N GLY A 169 -12.87 -15.77 0.29
CA GLY A 169 -13.51 -17.10 0.24
C GLY A 169 -12.94 -17.99 -0.86
N GLY A 170 -11.68 -17.78 -1.24
CA GLY A 170 -11.01 -18.53 -2.30
C GLY A 170 -11.33 -18.05 -3.73
N THR A 171 -12.10 -16.98 -3.88
CA THR A 171 -12.42 -16.40 -5.20
C THR A 171 -11.16 -15.87 -5.89
N LYS A 172 -10.93 -16.28 -7.12
CA LYS A 172 -9.82 -15.85 -7.97
C LYS A 172 -10.30 -14.86 -9.02
N VAL A 173 -9.44 -13.88 -9.31
CA VAL A 173 -9.67 -12.89 -10.37
C VAL A 173 -8.49 -12.87 -11.31
N THR A 174 -8.72 -12.56 -12.59
CA THR A 174 -7.63 -12.35 -13.56
C THR A 174 -6.80 -11.15 -13.15
N TYR A 175 -5.47 -11.29 -13.25
CA TYR A 175 -4.55 -10.24 -12.91
C TYR A 175 -3.31 -10.29 -13.79
N THR A 176 -3.15 -9.26 -14.63
CA THR A 176 -2.13 -9.21 -15.69
C THR A 176 -0.79 -8.63 -15.23
N ASN A 177 -0.63 -8.32 -13.94
CA ASN A 177 0.66 -7.88 -13.40
C ASN A 177 1.74 -8.93 -13.70
N PRO A 178 2.95 -8.52 -14.18
CA PRO A 178 4.01 -9.44 -14.54
C PRO A 178 4.38 -10.46 -13.45
N ILE A 179 4.29 -10.06 -12.19
CA ILE A 179 4.58 -10.93 -11.05
C ILE A 179 3.50 -12.00 -10.90
N ALA A 180 2.23 -11.61 -10.99
CA ALA A 180 1.12 -12.56 -10.94
C ALA A 180 1.14 -13.52 -12.14
N VAL A 181 1.55 -13.03 -13.32
CA VAL A 181 1.76 -13.86 -14.51
C VAL A 181 2.86 -14.89 -14.26
N ALA A 182 4.03 -14.43 -13.78
CA ALA A 182 5.17 -15.32 -13.53
C ALA A 182 4.92 -16.32 -12.42
N ARG A 183 4.20 -15.92 -11.37
CA ARG A 183 3.98 -16.73 -10.17
C ARG A 183 2.75 -17.64 -10.24
N ASN A 184 1.64 -17.10 -10.71
CA ASN A 184 0.33 -17.74 -10.65
C ASN A 184 -0.31 -17.97 -12.03
N GLY A 185 0.36 -17.63 -13.12
CA GLY A 185 -0.23 -17.69 -14.47
C GLY A 185 -1.29 -16.62 -14.72
N GLY A 186 -1.17 -15.45 -14.07
CA GLY A 186 -2.02 -14.29 -14.34
C GLY A 186 -3.32 -14.24 -13.54
N TRP A 187 -3.32 -14.71 -12.33
CA TRP A 187 -4.46 -14.56 -11.41
C TRP A 187 -4.00 -14.16 -9.99
N ARG A 188 -4.91 -13.67 -9.20
CA ARG A 188 -4.77 -13.47 -7.75
C ARG A 188 -6.08 -13.78 -7.03
N TYR A 189 -6.05 -13.87 -5.72
CA TYR A 189 -7.28 -13.88 -4.93
C TYR A 189 -7.93 -12.49 -4.94
N GLY A 190 -9.26 -12.46 -5.04
CA GLY A 190 -10.06 -11.25 -5.16
C GLY A 190 -10.24 -10.51 -3.83
N TYR A 191 -9.14 -10.18 -3.14
CA TYR A 191 -9.11 -9.37 -1.94
C TYR A 191 -7.95 -8.38 -2.00
N GLY A 192 -8.18 -7.19 -1.44
CA GLY A 192 -7.28 -6.07 -1.66
C GLY A 192 -7.51 -5.46 -3.04
N ASN A 193 -7.37 -4.20 -3.19
CA ASN A 193 -7.70 -3.45 -4.38
C ASN A 193 -9.10 -3.67 -4.87
N MET A 194 -9.99 -3.60 -3.97
CA MET A 194 -11.38 -3.61 -4.36
C MET A 194 -11.82 -2.22 -4.69
#